data_3a4210fef952b6a4b6994476fa9a6676
#
_entry.id   3a4210fef952b6a4b6994476fa9a6676
#
_cell.length_a   1.000
_cell.length_b   1.000
_cell.length_c   1.000
_cell.angle_alpha   90.00
_cell.angle_beta   90.00
_cell.angle_gamma   90.00
#
_symmetry.space_group_name_H-M   'P 1'
#
loop_
_entity.id
_entity.type
_entity.pdbx_description
1 polymer ?
#
loop_
_entity_poly.entity_id
_entity_poly.type
_entity_poly.pdbx_seq_one_letter_code
_entity_poly.pdbx_strand_id
1 'polypeptide(L)'
;MGDTMQQRSTQDLTQFLASLPEDDRIKAINEIRMAIHQVSPFREEPVDCVLWVKNSQLMPNDYNPNNVAPPEKKLLQKSIEIDGFTQPIVVTHTDKNAMEIVDGFHRHEIGKGSSSLKLRLKGYLPVTCLEGTRNQRIAATIRHNRARGRHQITAMSEIVRELSQLGWDDNKIGKELGMDSDEVLRLKQINGLQELFADRQFSRAWTVK
;
A
#
# COMPACT_ATOMS: atom_id res chain seq x y z
N MET A 1 20.86 40.45 17.21
CA MET A 1 19.50 40.15 16.75
C MET A 1 18.99 39.02 17.60
N GLY A 2 17.94 39.25 18.39
CA GLY A 2 17.41 38.21 19.29
C GLY A 2 16.70 37.11 18.48
N ASP A 3 16.98 35.84 18.83
CA ASP A 3 16.22 34.72 18.29
C ASP A 3 14.72 34.96 18.48
N THR A 4 13.96 34.71 17.43
CA THR A 4 12.49 34.80 17.52
C THR A 4 11.99 33.72 18.48
N MET A 5 10.86 33.93 19.14
CA MET A 5 10.21 32.92 20.02
C MET A 5 10.06 31.57 19.31
N GLN A 6 9.78 31.58 18.02
CA GLN A 6 9.66 30.40 17.17
C GLN A 6 10.99 29.64 16.99
N GLN A 7 12.12 30.35 16.86
CA GLN A 7 13.44 29.72 16.76
C GLN A 7 13.83 29.03 18.07
N ARG A 8 13.58 29.67 19.22
CA ARG A 8 13.84 29.05 20.53
C ARG A 8 13.03 27.80 20.75
N SER A 9 11.72 27.85 20.46
CA SER A 9 10.83 26.67 20.56
C SER A 9 11.29 25.51 19.68
N THR A 10 11.80 25.78 18.46
CA THR A 10 12.34 24.76 17.56
C THR A 10 13.65 24.18 18.10
N GLN A 11 14.53 25.02 18.66
CA GLN A 11 15.80 24.57 19.26
C GLN A 11 15.55 23.67 20.48
N ASP A 12 14.65 24.09 21.39
CA ASP A 12 14.28 23.32 22.57
C ASP A 12 13.73 21.95 22.22
N LEU A 13 12.83 21.89 21.21
CA LEU A 13 12.26 20.65 20.70
C LEU A 13 13.36 19.75 20.11
N THR A 14 14.26 20.30 19.31
CA THR A 14 15.35 19.55 18.69
C THR A 14 16.29 18.98 19.74
N GLN A 15 16.63 19.76 20.78
CA GLN A 15 17.49 19.34 21.88
C GLN A 15 16.80 18.25 22.73
N PHE A 16 15.51 18.41 23.02
CA PHE A 16 14.72 17.39 23.71
C PHE A 16 14.76 16.06 22.94
N LEU A 17 14.43 16.08 21.64
CA LEU A 17 14.43 14.87 20.81
C LEU A 17 15.82 14.23 20.74
N ALA A 18 16.88 15.03 20.64
CA ALA A 18 18.26 14.53 20.61
C ALA A 18 18.67 13.81 21.91
N SER A 19 18.09 14.20 23.04
CA SER A 19 18.39 13.59 24.36
C SER A 19 17.75 12.22 24.57
N LEU A 20 16.73 11.87 23.77
CA LEU A 20 16.00 10.61 23.92
C LEU A 20 16.78 9.42 23.32
N PRO A 21 16.63 8.21 23.91
CA PRO A 21 17.01 6.96 23.27
C PRO A 21 16.35 6.83 21.89
N GLU A 22 16.95 6.07 20.98
CA GLU A 22 16.56 6.07 19.59
C GLU A 22 15.09 5.65 19.34
N ASP A 23 14.65 4.55 19.95
CA ASP A 23 13.26 4.08 19.79
C ASP A 23 12.25 5.08 20.38
N ASP A 24 12.57 5.72 21.52
CA ASP A 24 11.74 6.74 22.15
C ASP A 24 11.72 8.03 21.31
N ARG A 25 12.85 8.38 20.72
CA ARG A 25 12.95 9.49 19.77
C ARG A 25 12.06 9.30 18.56
N ILE A 26 12.04 8.10 17.98
CA ILE A 26 11.16 7.78 16.83
C ILE A 26 9.70 7.90 17.23
N LYS A 27 9.31 7.40 18.42
CA LYS A 27 7.95 7.55 18.94
C LYS A 27 7.57 9.02 19.12
N ALA A 28 8.41 9.79 19.80
CA ALA A 28 8.17 11.21 20.02
C ALA A 28 8.06 12.00 18.70
N ILE A 29 8.90 11.69 17.70
CA ILE A 29 8.80 12.28 16.37
C ILE A 29 7.46 11.93 15.72
N ASN A 30 6.99 10.70 15.81
CA ASN A 30 5.69 10.30 15.26
C ASN A 30 4.54 11.02 15.96
N GLU A 31 4.56 11.15 17.29
CA GLU A 31 3.56 11.88 18.06
C GLU A 31 3.49 13.36 17.67
N ILE A 32 4.65 13.99 17.49
CA ILE A 32 4.73 15.39 17.03
C ILE A 32 4.18 15.51 15.61
N ARG A 33 4.50 14.59 14.70
CA ARG A 33 3.96 14.60 13.34
C ARG A 33 2.44 14.47 13.33
N MET A 34 1.88 13.58 14.16
CA MET A 34 0.42 13.45 14.29
C MET A 34 -0.20 14.73 14.86
N ALA A 35 0.41 15.35 15.87
CA ALA A 35 -0.07 16.60 16.43
C ALA A 35 -0.05 17.75 15.42
N ILE A 36 1.03 17.87 14.63
CA ILE A 36 1.12 18.86 13.55
C ILE A 36 0.05 18.60 12.48
N HIS A 37 -0.14 17.35 12.10
CA HIS A 37 -1.13 16.95 11.10
C HIS A 37 -2.55 17.36 11.48
N GLN A 38 -2.92 17.26 12.75
CA GLN A 38 -4.25 17.66 13.24
C GLN A 38 -4.58 19.15 12.96
N VAL A 39 -3.59 20.02 12.94
CA VAL A 39 -3.74 21.45 12.70
C VAL A 39 -3.28 21.86 11.28
N SER A 40 -2.81 20.90 10.47
CA SER A 40 -2.37 21.15 9.10
C SER A 40 -3.54 21.52 8.19
N PRO A 41 -3.38 22.52 7.30
CA PRO A 41 -4.35 22.76 6.24
C PRO A 41 -4.45 21.62 5.23
N PHE A 42 -3.49 20.68 5.25
CA PHE A 42 -3.39 19.52 4.35
C PHE A 42 -3.74 18.19 5.03
N ARG A 43 -4.41 18.23 6.18
CA ARG A 43 -4.75 17.03 6.96
C ARG A 43 -5.64 16.01 6.23
N GLU A 44 -6.32 16.42 5.15
CA GLU A 44 -7.08 15.51 4.29
C GLU A 44 -6.18 14.70 3.33
N GLU A 45 -4.89 15.07 3.22
CA GLU A 45 -3.93 14.39 2.36
C GLU A 45 -3.10 13.39 3.16
N PRO A 46 -3.20 12.08 2.90
CA PRO A 46 -2.47 11.08 3.67
C PRO A 46 -0.95 11.32 3.75
N VAL A 47 -0.35 11.91 2.71
CA VAL A 47 1.09 12.18 2.65
C VAL A 47 1.54 13.29 3.61
N ASP A 48 0.62 14.11 4.11
CA ASP A 48 0.92 15.16 5.09
C ASP A 48 1.46 14.59 6.41
N CYS A 49 1.10 13.33 6.73
CA CYS A 49 1.59 12.63 7.92
C CYS A 49 2.29 11.32 7.56
N VAL A 50 3.62 11.36 7.49
CA VAL A 50 4.44 10.16 7.29
C VAL A 50 5.02 9.72 8.62
N LEU A 51 4.68 8.50 9.06
CA LEU A 51 5.13 7.90 10.31
C LEU A 51 6.16 6.80 10.05
N TRP A 52 7.07 6.59 11.01
CA TRP A 52 7.99 5.45 11.02
C TRP A 52 7.47 4.38 11.94
N VAL A 53 7.16 3.20 11.40
CA VAL A 53 6.61 2.07 12.17
C VAL A 53 7.48 0.84 12.02
N LYS A 54 7.48 -0.02 13.04
CA LYS A 54 8.20 -1.31 12.96
C LYS A 54 7.61 -2.15 11.83
N ASN A 55 8.44 -2.76 11.01
CA ASN A 55 7.98 -3.57 9.89
C ASN A 55 7.11 -4.77 10.33
N SER A 56 7.28 -5.23 11.59
CA SER A 56 6.48 -6.28 12.19
C SER A 56 5.01 -5.91 12.42
N GLN A 57 4.67 -4.62 12.39
CA GLN A 57 3.30 -4.13 12.51
C GLN A 57 2.57 -4.07 11.16
N LEU A 58 3.33 -4.25 10.06
CA LEU A 58 2.79 -4.18 8.71
C LEU A 58 2.39 -5.57 8.21
N MET A 59 1.16 -5.70 7.75
CA MET A 59 0.62 -6.95 7.20
C MET A 59 0.33 -6.76 5.71
N PRO A 60 0.76 -7.70 4.85
CA PRO A 60 0.33 -7.70 3.46
C PRO A 60 -1.19 -7.91 3.39
N ASN A 61 -1.82 -7.31 2.38
CA ASN A 61 -3.21 -7.62 2.06
C ASN A 61 -3.30 -8.95 1.27
N ASP A 62 -4.48 -9.53 1.23
CA ASP A 62 -4.80 -10.79 0.55
C ASP A 62 -5.32 -10.59 -0.90
N TYR A 63 -5.48 -9.32 -1.31
CA TYR A 63 -6.11 -8.95 -2.59
C TYR A 63 -5.18 -8.15 -3.53
N ASN A 64 -3.86 -8.14 -3.31
CA ASN A 64 -2.94 -7.38 -4.15
C ASN A 64 -2.69 -8.11 -5.50
N PRO A 65 -3.19 -7.57 -6.64
CA PRO A 65 -3.06 -8.22 -7.93
C PRO A 65 -1.68 -8.04 -8.56
N ASN A 66 -0.79 -7.27 -7.92
CA ASN A 66 0.44 -6.81 -8.56
C ASN A 66 1.60 -7.80 -8.32
N ASN A 67 2.12 -8.35 -9.41
CA ASN A 67 3.34 -9.13 -9.38
C ASN A 67 4.40 -8.40 -10.22
N VAL A 68 5.48 -7.97 -9.59
CA VAL A 68 6.58 -7.26 -10.25
C VAL A 68 7.61 -8.29 -10.72
N ALA A 69 8.02 -8.18 -11.98
CA ALA A 69 9.05 -9.06 -12.53
C ALA A 69 10.39 -8.91 -11.77
N PRO A 70 11.20 -9.96 -11.68
CA PRO A 70 12.46 -9.93 -10.91
C PRO A 70 13.42 -8.80 -11.29
N PRO A 71 13.60 -8.40 -12.57
CA PRO A 71 14.45 -7.27 -12.93
C PRO A 71 13.97 -5.95 -12.38
N GLU A 72 12.65 -5.69 -12.42
CA GLU A 72 12.03 -4.47 -11.92
C GLU A 72 12.10 -4.39 -10.39
N LYS A 73 11.94 -5.54 -9.70
CA LYS A 73 12.13 -5.63 -8.25
C LYS A 73 13.56 -5.28 -7.84
N LYS A 74 14.56 -5.75 -8.60
CA LYS A 74 15.98 -5.41 -8.39
C LYS A 74 16.25 -3.92 -8.63
N LEU A 75 15.65 -3.33 -9.66
CA LEU A 75 15.78 -1.91 -9.95
C LEU A 75 15.16 -1.06 -8.82
N LEU A 76 13.98 -1.43 -8.35
CA LEU A 76 13.33 -0.77 -7.20
C LEU A 76 14.18 -0.89 -5.93
N GLN A 77 14.77 -2.06 -5.66
CA GLN A 77 15.68 -2.25 -4.54
C GLN A 77 16.89 -1.32 -4.66
N LYS A 78 17.53 -1.27 -5.82
CA LYS A 78 18.67 -0.38 -6.07
C LYS A 78 18.31 1.09 -5.88
N SER A 79 17.15 1.53 -6.36
CA SER A 79 16.66 2.89 -6.14
C SER A 79 16.49 3.18 -4.64
N ILE A 80 15.85 2.30 -3.87
CA ILE A 80 15.69 2.49 -2.42
C ILE A 80 17.03 2.49 -1.69
N GLU A 81 18.00 1.69 -2.12
CA GLU A 81 19.33 1.66 -1.54
C GLU A 81 20.12 2.95 -1.78
N ILE A 82 19.98 3.55 -2.95
CA ILE A 82 20.69 4.78 -3.35
C ILE A 82 19.95 6.03 -2.86
N ASP A 83 18.66 6.13 -3.18
CA ASP A 83 17.88 7.37 -3.02
C ASP A 83 17.10 7.41 -1.68
N GLY A 84 16.96 6.25 -1.01
CA GLY A 84 16.09 6.09 0.16
C GLY A 84 14.62 5.85 -0.21
N PHE A 85 13.77 5.85 0.81
CA PHE A 85 12.32 5.81 0.61
C PHE A 85 11.82 7.20 0.22
N THR A 86 11.59 7.43 -1.04
CA THR A 86 11.02 8.67 -1.57
C THR A 86 9.50 8.70 -1.53
N GLN A 87 8.87 7.53 -1.38
CA GLN A 87 7.42 7.37 -1.26
C GLN A 87 7.10 6.46 -0.06
N PRO A 88 6.21 6.87 0.86
CA PRO A 88 5.79 6.04 1.96
C PRO A 88 4.97 4.83 1.48
N ILE A 89 4.88 3.81 2.32
CA ILE A 89 3.95 2.70 2.15
C ILE A 89 2.58 3.20 2.60
N VAL A 90 1.54 2.99 1.79
CA VAL A 90 0.18 3.35 2.16
C VAL A 90 -0.43 2.21 2.95
N VAL A 91 -0.89 2.49 4.15
CA VAL A 91 -1.48 1.50 5.06
C VAL A 91 -2.84 1.95 5.56
N THR A 92 -3.57 1.04 6.17
CA THR A 92 -4.78 1.34 6.92
C THR A 92 -4.77 0.59 8.24
N HIS A 93 -5.40 1.15 9.25
CA HIS A 93 -5.62 0.45 10.52
C HIS A 93 -6.68 -0.65 10.35
N THR A 94 -6.39 -1.81 10.92
CA THR A 94 -7.37 -2.90 11.03
C THR A 94 -7.95 -2.94 12.45
N ASP A 95 -9.10 -3.59 12.62
CA ASP A 95 -9.75 -3.77 13.94
C ASP A 95 -8.86 -4.51 14.96
N LYS A 96 -7.79 -5.17 14.48
CA LYS A 96 -6.83 -5.94 15.31
C LYS A 96 -5.59 -5.13 15.69
N ASN A 97 -5.62 -3.81 15.59
CA ASN A 97 -4.47 -2.93 15.87
C ASN A 97 -3.24 -3.19 14.98
N ALA A 98 -3.40 -3.88 13.85
CA ALA A 98 -2.39 -4.08 12.83
C ALA A 98 -2.59 -3.09 11.68
N MET A 99 -1.54 -2.84 10.91
CA MET A 99 -1.58 -1.99 9.73
C MET A 99 -1.53 -2.85 8.47
N GLU A 100 -2.63 -2.87 7.71
CA GLU A 100 -2.73 -3.56 6.43
C GLU A 100 -2.19 -2.69 5.30
N ILE A 101 -1.36 -3.25 4.43
CA ILE A 101 -0.76 -2.54 3.30
C ILE A 101 -1.80 -2.38 2.19
N VAL A 102 -2.10 -1.14 1.81
CA VAL A 102 -2.95 -0.78 0.67
C VAL A 102 -2.12 -0.61 -0.60
N ASP A 103 -0.96 0.05 -0.49
CA ASP A 103 0.00 0.24 -1.59
C ASP A 103 1.43 0.21 -1.07
N GLY A 104 2.37 -0.19 -1.94
CA GLY A 104 3.79 -0.27 -1.60
C GLY A 104 4.23 -1.64 -1.09
N PHE A 105 3.52 -2.70 -1.41
CA PHE A 105 3.85 -4.09 -1.05
C PHE A 105 5.32 -4.44 -1.38
N HIS A 106 5.80 -4.15 -2.59
CA HIS A 106 7.18 -4.44 -2.97
C HIS A 106 8.19 -3.59 -2.20
N ARG A 107 7.86 -2.35 -1.86
CA ARG A 107 8.69 -1.50 -0.99
C ARG A 107 8.79 -2.08 0.41
N HIS A 108 7.69 -2.61 0.95
CA HIS A 108 7.67 -3.34 2.22
C HIS A 108 8.55 -4.59 2.16
N GLU A 109 8.38 -5.45 1.14
CA GLU A 109 9.17 -6.66 0.99
C GLU A 109 10.68 -6.36 0.89
N ILE A 110 11.06 -5.35 0.11
CA ILE A 110 12.45 -4.93 -0.05
C ILE A 110 12.99 -4.38 1.28
N GLY A 111 12.27 -3.50 1.94
CA GLY A 111 12.67 -2.93 3.23
C GLY A 111 12.81 -3.99 4.33
N LYS A 112 11.96 -5.02 4.30
CA LYS A 112 12.02 -6.17 5.21
C LYS A 112 13.11 -7.17 4.83
N GLY A 113 13.40 -7.36 3.55
CA GLY A 113 14.28 -8.41 3.03
C GLY A 113 15.75 -8.03 2.97
N SER A 114 16.08 -6.81 2.58
CA SER A 114 17.46 -6.35 2.39
C SER A 114 18.18 -6.14 3.72
N SER A 115 19.33 -6.81 3.89
CA SER A 115 20.16 -6.68 5.10
C SER A 115 20.71 -5.26 5.29
N SER A 116 21.11 -4.60 4.20
CA SER A 116 21.61 -3.22 4.22
C SER A 116 20.51 -2.24 4.65
N LEU A 117 19.29 -2.42 4.13
CA LEU A 117 18.16 -1.59 4.49
C LEU A 117 17.70 -1.83 5.93
N LYS A 118 17.69 -3.07 6.40
CA LYS A 118 17.37 -3.37 7.81
C LYS A 118 18.30 -2.64 8.78
N LEU A 119 19.59 -2.64 8.48
CA LEU A 119 20.57 -1.94 9.31
C LEU A 119 20.33 -0.42 9.29
N ARG A 120 20.18 0.18 8.09
CA ARG A 120 19.97 1.61 7.91
C ARG A 120 18.67 2.11 8.53
N LEU A 121 17.59 1.34 8.37
CA LEU A 121 16.23 1.70 8.80
C LEU A 121 15.89 1.17 10.19
N LYS A 122 16.78 0.39 10.82
CA LYS A 122 16.60 -0.13 12.19
C LYS A 122 15.29 -0.90 12.40
N GLY A 123 14.80 -1.51 11.32
CA GLY A 123 13.54 -2.25 11.28
C GLY A 123 12.28 -1.38 11.18
N TYR A 124 12.42 -0.07 10.95
CA TYR A 124 11.31 0.84 10.71
C TYR A 124 11.08 1.06 9.21
N LEU A 125 9.84 1.31 8.83
CA LEU A 125 9.46 1.67 7.47
C LEU A 125 8.54 2.90 7.49
N PRO A 126 8.65 3.79 6.49
CA PRO A 126 7.81 4.97 6.41
C PRO A 126 6.43 4.60 5.89
N VAL A 127 5.40 5.01 6.63
CA VAL A 127 4.01 4.76 6.26
C VAL A 127 3.19 6.05 6.26
N THR A 128 2.13 6.06 5.48
CA THR A 128 1.05 7.03 5.58
C THR A 128 -0.28 6.26 5.67
N CYS A 129 -1.21 6.77 6.49
CA CYS A 129 -2.47 6.09 6.75
C CYS A 129 -3.56 6.58 5.79
N LEU A 130 -4.28 5.62 5.22
CA LEU A 130 -5.48 5.85 4.45
C LEU A 130 -6.67 5.32 5.25
N GLU A 131 -7.63 6.18 5.54
CA GLU A 131 -8.88 5.79 6.18
C GLU A 131 -9.86 5.20 5.15
N GLY A 132 -10.70 4.28 5.60
CA GLY A 132 -11.75 3.72 4.75
C GLY A 132 -12.16 2.30 5.10
N THR A 133 -13.32 1.92 4.61
CA THR A 133 -13.85 0.54 4.72
C THR A 133 -13.02 -0.44 3.90
N ARG A 134 -13.16 -1.76 4.14
CA ARG A 134 -12.46 -2.80 3.36
C ARG A 134 -12.68 -2.63 1.86
N ASN A 135 -13.90 -2.35 1.42
CA ASN A 135 -14.23 -2.17 0.01
C ASN A 135 -13.53 -0.94 -0.61
N GLN A 136 -13.44 0.15 0.14
CA GLN A 136 -12.71 1.34 -0.30
C GLN A 136 -11.21 1.09 -0.39
N ARG A 137 -10.65 0.29 0.53
CA ARG A 137 -9.24 -0.11 0.51
C ARG A 137 -8.89 -0.97 -0.70
N ILE A 138 -9.73 -1.99 -0.99
CA ILE A 138 -9.58 -2.82 -2.20
C ILE A 138 -9.60 -1.92 -3.45
N ALA A 139 -10.58 -1.04 -3.56
CA ALA A 139 -10.68 -0.11 -4.69
C ALA A 139 -9.45 0.83 -4.77
N ALA A 140 -8.95 1.33 -3.64
CA ALA A 140 -7.74 2.16 -3.61
C ALA A 140 -6.50 1.39 -4.07
N THR A 141 -6.29 0.16 -3.58
CA THR A 141 -5.19 -0.70 -4.03
C THR A 141 -5.19 -0.88 -5.53
N ILE A 142 -6.36 -1.11 -6.11
CA ILE A 142 -6.50 -1.35 -7.55
C ILE A 142 -6.26 -0.06 -8.33
N ARG A 143 -6.86 1.08 -7.91
CA ARG A 143 -6.62 2.38 -8.56
C ARG A 143 -5.13 2.72 -8.58
N HIS A 144 -4.43 2.56 -7.44
CA HIS A 144 -3.00 2.84 -7.35
C HIS A 144 -2.18 1.91 -8.25
N ASN A 145 -2.51 0.62 -8.27
CA ASN A 145 -1.83 -0.34 -9.13
C ASN A 145 -2.11 -0.05 -10.61
N ARG A 146 -3.37 0.15 -10.97
CA ARG A 146 -3.81 0.38 -12.36
C ARG A 146 -3.19 1.65 -12.96
N ALA A 147 -3.02 2.69 -12.17
CA ALA A 147 -2.36 3.91 -12.60
C ALA A 147 -0.86 3.73 -12.93
N ARG A 148 -0.24 2.62 -12.50
CA ARG A 148 1.21 2.37 -12.65
C ARG A 148 1.60 1.36 -13.72
N GLY A 149 0.65 0.67 -14.40
CA GLY A 149 1.01 -0.26 -15.46
C GLY A 149 0.13 -1.49 -15.68
N ARG A 150 0.70 -2.53 -16.29
CA ARG A 150 -0.02 -3.75 -16.71
C ARG A 150 -0.40 -4.63 -15.52
N HIS A 151 -1.60 -5.18 -15.55
CA HIS A 151 -2.15 -6.05 -14.51
C HIS A 151 -2.33 -7.48 -15.02
N GLN A 152 -2.29 -8.45 -14.09
CA GLN A 152 -2.70 -9.81 -14.40
C GLN A 152 -4.24 -9.84 -14.51
N ILE A 153 -4.73 -10.25 -15.68
CA ILE A 153 -6.16 -10.30 -16.01
C ILE A 153 -6.92 -11.17 -15.00
N THR A 154 -6.34 -12.30 -14.58
CA THR A 154 -6.95 -13.21 -13.62
C THR A 154 -7.18 -12.55 -12.26
N ALA A 155 -6.15 -11.86 -11.72
CA ALA A 155 -6.28 -11.17 -10.44
C ALA A 155 -7.31 -10.03 -10.50
N MET A 156 -7.39 -9.31 -11.64
CA MET A 156 -8.40 -8.28 -11.83
C MET A 156 -9.81 -8.86 -11.92
N SER A 157 -9.98 -10.03 -12.55
CA SER A 157 -11.28 -10.70 -12.63
C SER A 157 -11.77 -11.16 -11.25
N GLU A 158 -10.87 -11.68 -10.38
CA GLU A 158 -11.22 -12.05 -9.01
C GLU A 158 -11.70 -10.87 -8.18
N ILE A 159 -11.04 -9.72 -8.33
CA ILE A 159 -11.41 -8.49 -7.64
C ILE A 159 -12.78 -7.97 -8.11
N VAL A 160 -13.03 -7.94 -9.41
CA VAL A 160 -14.34 -7.55 -9.96
C VAL A 160 -15.42 -8.48 -9.41
N ARG A 161 -15.14 -9.78 -9.30
CA ARG A 161 -16.04 -10.75 -8.67
C ARG A 161 -16.32 -10.42 -7.20
N GLU A 162 -15.26 -10.18 -6.40
CA GLU A 162 -15.40 -9.85 -4.99
C GLU A 162 -16.24 -8.59 -4.78
N LEU A 163 -15.96 -7.53 -5.53
CA LEU A 163 -16.75 -6.30 -5.45
C LEU A 163 -18.21 -6.51 -5.84
N SER A 164 -18.48 -7.36 -6.85
CA SER A 164 -19.84 -7.72 -7.22
C SER A 164 -20.56 -8.51 -6.12
N GLN A 165 -19.89 -9.46 -5.48
CA GLN A 165 -20.43 -10.21 -4.33
C GLN A 165 -20.70 -9.30 -3.11
N LEU A 166 -19.95 -8.22 -2.97
CA LEU A 166 -20.17 -7.17 -1.96
C LEU A 166 -21.31 -6.19 -2.35
N GLY A 167 -22.03 -6.47 -3.43
CA GLY A 167 -23.21 -5.73 -3.87
C GLY A 167 -22.91 -4.48 -4.72
N TRP A 168 -21.69 -4.35 -5.25
CA TRP A 168 -21.40 -3.25 -6.17
C TRP A 168 -21.93 -3.58 -7.58
N ASP A 169 -22.64 -2.63 -8.19
CA ASP A 169 -23.04 -2.73 -9.59
C ASP A 169 -21.86 -2.43 -10.54
N ASP A 170 -22.03 -2.79 -11.80
CA ASP A 170 -20.97 -2.67 -12.81
C ASP A 170 -20.55 -1.22 -13.08
N ASN A 171 -21.48 -0.28 -12.98
CA ASN A 171 -21.20 1.13 -13.16
C ASN A 171 -20.33 1.66 -12.02
N LYS A 172 -20.63 1.26 -10.78
CA LYS A 172 -19.85 1.63 -9.61
C LYS A 172 -18.46 1.01 -9.66
N ILE A 173 -18.36 -0.29 -10.02
CA ILE A 173 -17.07 -0.97 -10.19
C ILE A 173 -16.26 -0.25 -11.28
N GLY A 174 -16.86 0.00 -12.44
CA GLY A 174 -16.20 0.69 -13.54
C GLY A 174 -15.68 2.07 -13.14
N LYS A 175 -16.53 2.88 -12.49
CA LYS A 175 -16.16 4.23 -12.05
C LYS A 175 -15.02 4.21 -11.03
N GLU A 176 -15.09 3.32 -10.04
CA GLU A 176 -14.09 3.24 -8.97
C GLU A 176 -12.75 2.67 -9.43
N LEU A 177 -12.77 1.73 -10.39
CA LEU A 177 -11.56 1.08 -10.88
C LEU A 177 -11.02 1.70 -12.19
N GLY A 178 -11.69 2.73 -12.73
CA GLY A 178 -11.32 3.35 -14.00
C GLY A 178 -11.46 2.39 -15.19
N MET A 179 -12.51 1.56 -15.19
CA MET A 179 -12.86 0.60 -16.24
C MET A 179 -14.11 1.05 -16.97
N ASP A 180 -14.22 0.72 -18.27
CA ASP A 180 -15.50 0.79 -18.94
C ASP A 180 -16.39 -0.42 -18.60
N SER A 181 -17.69 -0.32 -18.89
CA SER A 181 -18.66 -1.37 -18.58
C SER A 181 -18.36 -2.69 -19.32
N ASP A 182 -17.81 -2.61 -20.53
CA ASP A 182 -17.44 -3.80 -21.32
C ASP A 182 -16.23 -4.51 -20.69
N GLU A 183 -15.28 -3.77 -20.15
CA GLU A 183 -14.13 -4.33 -19.45
C GLU A 183 -14.58 -5.03 -18.16
N VAL A 184 -15.46 -4.41 -17.36
CA VAL A 184 -16.05 -5.04 -16.16
C VAL A 184 -16.77 -6.33 -16.53
N LEU A 185 -17.59 -6.30 -17.60
CA LEU A 185 -18.33 -7.47 -18.06
C LEU A 185 -17.40 -8.61 -18.50
N ARG A 186 -16.35 -8.31 -19.28
CA ARG A 186 -15.34 -9.30 -19.70
C ARG A 186 -14.64 -9.95 -18.50
N LEU A 187 -14.26 -9.17 -17.49
CA LEU A 187 -13.62 -9.68 -16.29
C LEU A 187 -14.56 -10.59 -15.48
N LYS A 188 -15.85 -10.27 -15.41
CA LYS A 188 -16.87 -11.16 -14.82
C LYS A 188 -17.02 -12.47 -15.60
N GLN A 189 -17.01 -12.41 -16.93
CA GLN A 189 -17.12 -13.60 -17.80
C GLN A 189 -15.92 -14.54 -17.62
N ILE A 190 -14.71 -14.04 -17.42
CA ILE A 190 -13.51 -14.86 -17.17
C ILE A 190 -13.71 -15.73 -15.92
N ASN A 191 -14.24 -15.17 -14.84
CA ASN A 191 -14.53 -15.94 -13.62
C ASN A 191 -15.69 -16.92 -13.82
N GLY A 192 -16.76 -16.50 -14.46
CA GLY A 192 -17.90 -17.37 -14.78
C GLY A 192 -17.51 -18.58 -15.63
N LEU A 193 -16.61 -18.40 -16.60
CA LEU A 193 -16.06 -19.50 -17.38
C LEU A 193 -15.20 -20.43 -16.54
N GLN A 194 -14.34 -19.90 -15.64
CA GLN A 194 -13.53 -20.73 -14.76
C GLN A 194 -14.40 -21.57 -13.82
N GLU A 195 -15.45 -21.01 -13.23
CA GLU A 195 -16.40 -21.74 -12.38
C GLU A 195 -17.16 -22.84 -13.15
N LEU A 196 -17.59 -22.54 -14.40
CA LEU A 196 -18.26 -23.54 -15.25
C LEU A 196 -17.37 -24.72 -15.65
N PHE A 197 -16.06 -24.55 -15.64
CA PHE A 197 -15.10 -25.58 -16.04
C PHE A 197 -14.33 -26.18 -14.86
N ALA A 198 -14.43 -25.64 -13.65
CA ALA A 198 -13.71 -26.13 -12.48
C ALA A 198 -14.01 -27.58 -12.12
N ASP A 199 -15.27 -28.05 -12.34
CA ASP A 199 -15.72 -29.40 -12.04
C ASP A 199 -15.77 -30.34 -13.25
N ARG A 200 -15.32 -29.93 -14.42
CA ARG A 200 -15.35 -30.76 -15.64
C ARG A 200 -13.98 -31.40 -15.87
N GLN A 201 -13.94 -32.73 -15.80
CA GLN A 201 -12.83 -33.52 -16.37
C GLN A 201 -12.89 -33.41 -17.91
N PHE A 202 -11.96 -32.65 -18.48
CA PHE A 202 -11.81 -32.62 -19.94
C PHE A 202 -11.29 -33.97 -20.43
N SER A 203 -12.05 -34.62 -21.31
CA SER A 203 -11.53 -35.75 -22.09
C SER A 203 -10.33 -35.26 -22.93
N ARG A 204 -9.26 -36.07 -22.99
CA ARG A 204 -8.07 -35.77 -23.80
C ARG A 204 -8.48 -35.38 -25.22
N ALA A 205 -8.00 -34.23 -25.69
CA ALA A 205 -8.23 -33.77 -27.04
C ALA A 205 -7.87 -34.86 -28.06
N TRP A 206 -8.66 -34.93 -29.11
CA TRP A 206 -8.48 -35.83 -30.24
C TRP A 206 -7.02 -35.75 -30.77
N THR A 207 -6.29 -36.85 -30.68
CA THR A 207 -5.09 -37.06 -31.48
C THR A 207 -5.55 -37.36 -32.90
N VAL A 208 -5.38 -36.40 -33.79
CA VAL A 208 -5.49 -36.65 -35.24
C VAL A 208 -4.37 -37.66 -35.59
N LYS A 209 -4.81 -38.83 -36.12
CA LYS A 209 -3.91 -39.81 -36.74
C LYS A 209 -3.47 -39.30 -38.08
#